data_ea025d2ef6ff62e75d311d2a1302e046
#
_entry.id   ea025d2ef6ff62e75d311d2a1302e046
#
_cell.length_a   1.000
_cell.length_b   1.000
_cell.length_c   1.000
_cell.angle_alpha   90.00
_cell.angle_beta   90.00
_cell.angle_gamma   90.00
#
_symmetry.space_group_name_H-M   'P 1'
#
loop_
_entity.id
_entity.type
_entity.pdbx_description
1 polymer ?
#
loop_
_entity_poly.entity_id
_entity_poly.type
_entity_poly.pdbx_seq_one_letter_code
_entity_poly.pdbx_strand_id
1 'polypeptide(L)'
;MAIVGYMGSGKTTVGRVVAEELDWKFVDLDRVLAEKAGRSIPEIFEFSGEPFFRNLERLTLLEALEGPRERVLACGGGVVIDPRNRALLAQVPTVFLWEDTNVLFRRTRGPARPLRGTNFEDFARRYAERLPYYLEVAALQLNPNDRPPRSVADDILDWLHGE
;
A
#
# COMPACT_ATOMS: atom_id res chain seq x y z
N MET A 1 10.07 -5.79 4.71
CA MET A 1 9.47 -4.46 5.01
C MET A 1 8.14 -4.27 4.28
N ALA A 2 7.29 -3.35 4.75
CA ALA A 2 6.03 -3.01 4.11
C ALA A 2 6.00 -1.51 3.68
N ILE A 3 5.30 -1.22 2.58
CA ILE A 3 5.02 0.14 2.13
C ILE A 3 3.51 0.31 2.09
N VAL A 4 3.01 1.25 2.87
CA VAL A 4 1.59 1.62 2.96
C VAL A 4 1.36 3.02 2.41
N GLY A 5 0.13 3.33 2.09
CA GLY A 5 -0.28 4.63 1.56
C GLY A 5 -1.53 4.51 0.70
N TYR A 6 -2.17 5.64 0.46
CA TYR A 6 -3.40 5.67 -0.30
C TYR A 6 -3.15 5.36 -1.80
N MET A 7 -4.23 5.11 -2.54
CA MET A 7 -4.12 4.85 -3.98
C MET A 7 -3.46 6.06 -4.69
N GLY A 8 -2.52 5.79 -5.60
CA GLY A 8 -1.77 6.83 -6.32
C GLY A 8 -0.55 7.38 -5.59
N SER A 9 -0.22 6.92 -4.37
CA SER A 9 0.95 7.40 -3.61
C SER A 9 2.31 6.85 -4.09
N GLY A 10 2.35 5.98 -5.09
CA GLY A 10 3.62 5.51 -5.68
C GLY A 10 4.22 4.25 -5.05
N LYS A 11 3.51 3.55 -4.15
CA LYS A 11 4.01 2.34 -3.46
C LYS A 11 4.65 1.30 -4.36
N THR A 12 3.97 0.94 -5.45
CA THR A 12 4.46 -0.06 -6.40
C THR A 12 5.74 0.39 -7.09
N THR A 13 5.81 1.67 -7.49
CA THR A 13 6.97 2.22 -8.19
C THR A 13 8.18 2.31 -7.27
N VAL A 14 8.02 2.94 -6.12
CA VAL A 14 9.10 3.07 -5.12
C VAL A 14 9.51 1.71 -4.58
N GLY A 15 8.54 0.84 -4.26
CA GLY A 15 8.81 -0.49 -3.71
C GLY A 15 9.60 -1.39 -4.63
N ARG A 16 9.43 -1.27 -5.95
CA ARG A 16 10.26 -2.00 -6.93
C ARG A 16 11.70 -1.53 -6.91
N VAL A 17 11.93 -0.21 -6.85
CA VAL A 17 13.29 0.35 -6.77
C VAL A 17 13.99 -0.09 -5.50
N VAL A 18 13.30 0.00 -4.34
CA VAL A 18 13.86 -0.46 -3.06
C VAL A 18 14.20 -1.96 -3.10
N ALA A 19 13.31 -2.78 -3.65
CA ALA A 19 13.52 -4.22 -3.75
C ALA A 19 14.72 -4.57 -4.66
N GLU A 20 14.87 -3.86 -5.78
CA GLU A 20 16.00 -4.01 -6.70
C GLU A 20 17.33 -3.67 -6.02
N GLU A 21 17.40 -2.56 -5.28
CA GLU A 21 18.61 -2.13 -4.58
C GLU A 21 19.03 -3.07 -3.44
N LEU A 22 18.05 -3.68 -2.76
CA LEU A 22 18.31 -4.64 -1.68
C LEU A 22 18.53 -6.08 -2.19
N ASP A 23 18.37 -6.34 -3.48
CA ASP A 23 18.27 -7.70 -4.04
C ASP A 23 17.17 -8.54 -3.33
N TRP A 24 16.06 -7.89 -2.99
CA TRP A 24 14.90 -8.49 -2.33
C TRP A 24 13.74 -8.71 -3.31
N LYS A 25 12.84 -9.63 -2.96
CA LYS A 25 11.64 -9.87 -3.76
C LYS A 25 10.63 -8.74 -3.58
N PHE A 26 10.19 -8.13 -4.69
CA PHE A 26 9.04 -7.23 -4.68
C PHE A 26 7.73 -8.03 -4.73
N VAL A 27 6.78 -7.68 -3.84
CA VAL A 27 5.45 -8.31 -3.77
C VAL A 27 4.38 -7.23 -3.73
N ASP A 28 3.51 -7.20 -4.73
CA ASP A 28 2.30 -6.39 -4.76
C ASP A 28 1.14 -7.22 -4.19
N LEU A 29 0.64 -6.84 -3.01
CA LEU A 29 -0.38 -7.63 -2.31
C LEU A 29 -1.73 -7.60 -3.02
N ASP A 30 -2.09 -6.52 -3.72
CA ASP A 30 -3.32 -6.45 -4.50
C ASP A 30 -3.27 -7.46 -5.67
N ARG A 31 -2.09 -7.60 -6.30
CA ARG A 31 -1.89 -8.60 -7.36
C ARG A 31 -1.96 -10.01 -6.81
N VAL A 32 -1.28 -10.31 -5.71
CA VAL A 32 -1.31 -11.65 -5.09
C VAL A 32 -2.74 -12.02 -4.68
N LEU A 33 -3.50 -11.07 -4.13
CA LEU A 33 -4.88 -11.24 -3.74
C LEU A 33 -5.77 -11.59 -4.95
N ALA A 34 -5.64 -10.84 -6.05
CA ALA A 34 -6.39 -11.08 -7.27
C ALA A 34 -6.06 -12.46 -7.89
N GLU A 35 -4.78 -12.85 -7.89
CA GLU A 35 -4.32 -14.17 -8.35
C GLU A 35 -4.93 -15.29 -7.50
N LYS A 36 -4.94 -15.17 -6.17
CA LYS A 36 -5.56 -16.14 -5.25
C LYS A 36 -7.07 -16.28 -5.45
N ALA A 37 -7.75 -15.16 -5.70
CA ALA A 37 -9.18 -15.14 -5.94
C ALA A 37 -9.57 -15.66 -7.34
N GLY A 38 -8.61 -15.72 -8.28
CA GLY A 38 -8.88 -15.98 -9.69
C GLY A 38 -9.75 -14.91 -10.35
N ARG A 39 -9.80 -13.70 -9.80
CA ARG A 39 -10.65 -12.58 -10.21
C ARG A 39 -9.96 -11.25 -9.92
N SER A 40 -10.30 -10.24 -10.71
CA SER A 40 -9.88 -8.87 -10.42
C SER A 40 -10.51 -8.33 -9.12
N ILE A 41 -9.85 -7.35 -8.49
CA ILE A 41 -10.38 -6.72 -7.27
C ILE A 41 -11.79 -6.15 -7.47
N PRO A 42 -12.11 -5.43 -8.57
CA PRO A 42 -13.50 -4.99 -8.83
C PRO A 42 -14.51 -6.15 -8.84
N GLU A 43 -14.17 -7.27 -9.51
CA GLU A 43 -15.04 -8.44 -9.55
C GLU A 43 -15.23 -9.08 -8.17
N ILE A 44 -14.19 -9.09 -7.32
CA ILE A 44 -14.32 -9.56 -5.93
C ILE A 44 -15.33 -8.70 -5.18
N PHE A 45 -15.25 -7.37 -5.30
CA PHE A 45 -16.22 -6.46 -4.67
C PHE A 45 -17.64 -6.66 -5.20
N GLU A 46 -17.78 -6.83 -6.50
CA GLU A 46 -19.09 -6.99 -7.15
C GLU A 46 -19.76 -8.32 -6.76
N PHE A 47 -19.02 -9.43 -6.81
CA PHE A 47 -19.60 -10.78 -6.65
C PHE A 47 -19.53 -11.31 -5.21
N SER A 48 -18.57 -10.87 -4.42
CA SER A 48 -18.31 -11.42 -3.08
C SER A 48 -18.43 -10.38 -1.97
N GLY A 49 -18.42 -9.09 -2.30
CA GLY A 49 -18.56 -7.97 -1.38
C GLY A 49 -17.30 -7.62 -0.60
N GLU A 50 -17.35 -6.48 0.09
CA GLU A 50 -16.22 -5.95 0.86
C GLU A 50 -15.78 -6.86 2.01
N PRO A 51 -16.67 -7.47 2.83
CA PRO A 51 -16.24 -8.35 3.92
C PRO A 51 -15.38 -9.53 3.46
N PHE A 52 -15.71 -10.14 2.33
CA PHE A 52 -14.90 -11.21 1.74
C PHE A 52 -13.52 -10.68 1.30
N PHE A 53 -13.49 -9.54 0.60
CA PHE A 53 -12.26 -8.89 0.18
C PHE A 53 -11.35 -8.60 1.37
N ARG A 54 -11.88 -8.00 2.46
CA ARG A 54 -11.09 -7.67 3.66
C ARG A 54 -10.54 -8.90 4.37
N ASN A 55 -11.29 -9.99 4.40
CA ASN A 55 -10.77 -11.24 4.94
C ASN A 55 -9.63 -11.80 4.09
N LEU A 56 -9.78 -11.78 2.76
CA LEU A 56 -8.75 -12.25 1.85
C LEU A 56 -7.50 -11.34 1.90
N GLU A 57 -7.69 -10.01 1.98
CA GLU A 57 -6.62 -9.02 2.17
C GLU A 57 -5.80 -9.32 3.44
N ARG A 58 -6.48 -9.57 4.56
CA ARG A 58 -5.83 -9.94 5.82
C ARG A 58 -5.03 -11.23 5.73
N LEU A 59 -5.60 -12.28 5.16
CA LEU A 59 -4.91 -13.57 4.98
C LEU A 59 -3.70 -13.43 4.06
N THR A 60 -3.83 -12.66 2.98
CA THR A 60 -2.74 -12.41 2.04
C THR A 60 -1.60 -11.62 2.70
N LEU A 61 -1.90 -10.62 3.53
CA LEU A 61 -0.89 -9.89 4.30
C LEU A 61 -0.18 -10.81 5.29
N LEU A 62 -0.93 -11.59 6.07
CA LEU A 62 -0.38 -12.52 7.07
C LEU A 62 0.61 -13.49 6.43
N GLU A 63 0.22 -14.19 5.37
CA GLU A 63 1.08 -15.13 4.66
C GLU A 63 2.32 -14.45 4.06
N ALA A 64 2.18 -13.21 3.55
CA ALA A 64 3.30 -12.48 3.01
C ALA A 64 4.31 -12.09 4.10
N LEU A 65 3.85 -11.81 5.32
CA LEU A 65 4.69 -11.45 6.46
C LEU A 65 5.34 -12.69 7.13
N GLU A 66 4.65 -13.83 7.13
CA GLU A 66 5.19 -15.11 7.63
C GLU A 66 6.21 -15.74 6.65
N GLY A 67 6.24 -15.32 5.42
CA GLY A 67 7.17 -15.79 4.40
C GLY A 67 8.61 -15.28 4.59
N PRO A 68 9.51 -15.50 3.59
CA PRO A 68 10.89 -15.03 3.64
C PRO A 68 10.99 -13.54 3.94
N ARG A 69 11.98 -13.15 4.79
CA ARG A 69 12.14 -11.77 5.26
C ARG A 69 12.60 -10.78 4.17
N GLU A 70 13.36 -11.26 3.19
CA GLU A 70 13.92 -10.46 2.09
C GLU A 70 12.85 -10.08 1.06
N ARG A 71 11.87 -9.28 1.51
CA ARG A 71 10.75 -8.82 0.69
C ARG A 71 10.39 -7.38 0.95
N VAL A 72 9.99 -6.69 -0.12
CA VAL A 72 9.32 -5.40 -0.08
C VAL A 72 7.86 -5.62 -0.47
N LEU A 73 6.95 -5.38 0.47
CA LEU A 73 5.50 -5.58 0.30
C LEU A 73 4.84 -4.23 -0.02
N ALA A 74 4.30 -4.06 -1.22
CA ALA A 74 3.40 -2.94 -1.52
C ALA A 74 1.98 -3.33 -1.11
N CYS A 75 1.45 -2.68 -0.08
CA CYS A 75 0.13 -2.99 0.48
C CYS A 75 -1.00 -2.23 -0.23
N GLY A 76 -2.19 -2.82 -0.31
CA GLY A 76 -3.39 -2.15 -0.80
C GLY A 76 -3.75 -0.92 0.05
N GLY A 77 -4.38 0.09 -0.56
CA GLY A 77 -4.72 1.34 0.12
C GLY A 77 -5.71 1.21 1.27
N GLY A 78 -6.39 0.09 1.41
CA GLY A 78 -7.33 -0.20 2.50
C GLY A 78 -6.78 -1.13 3.58
N VAL A 79 -5.54 -1.60 3.44
CA VAL A 79 -4.94 -2.60 4.36
C VAL A 79 -4.96 -2.17 5.82
N VAL A 80 -4.85 -0.86 6.09
CA VAL A 80 -4.83 -0.28 7.44
C VAL A 80 -6.21 -0.16 8.10
N ILE A 81 -7.30 -0.43 7.39
CA ILE A 81 -8.65 -0.34 7.95
C ILE A 81 -8.85 -1.39 9.04
N ASP A 82 -8.39 -2.61 8.82
CA ASP A 82 -8.49 -3.70 9.81
C ASP A 82 -7.42 -3.52 10.91
N PRO A 83 -7.82 -3.40 12.19
CA PRO A 83 -6.86 -3.26 13.29
C PRO A 83 -5.91 -4.45 13.43
N ARG A 84 -6.31 -5.63 12.98
CA ARG A 84 -5.43 -6.84 12.99
C ARG A 84 -4.30 -6.69 11.98
N ASN A 85 -4.57 -6.07 10.82
CA ASN A 85 -3.54 -5.75 9.84
C ASN A 85 -2.57 -4.69 10.39
N ARG A 86 -3.10 -3.68 11.12
CA ARG A 86 -2.23 -2.68 11.76
C ARG A 86 -1.30 -3.30 12.79
N ALA A 87 -1.81 -4.23 13.60
CA ALA A 87 -0.99 -4.96 14.56
C ALA A 87 0.13 -5.78 13.89
N LEU A 88 -0.12 -6.34 12.71
CA LEU A 88 0.90 -7.05 11.92
C LEU A 88 1.94 -6.07 11.32
N LEU A 89 1.47 -4.98 10.73
CA LEU A 89 2.32 -3.98 10.10
C LEU A 89 3.23 -3.26 11.11
N ALA A 90 2.76 -3.05 12.34
CA ALA A 90 3.56 -2.45 13.40
C ALA A 90 4.75 -3.33 13.86
N GLN A 91 4.80 -4.61 13.49
CA GLN A 91 5.87 -5.54 13.85
C GLN A 91 7.00 -5.60 12.80
N VAL A 92 6.86 -4.90 11.69
CA VAL A 92 7.84 -4.89 10.61
C VAL A 92 8.20 -3.46 10.22
N PRO A 93 9.39 -3.22 9.64
CA PRO A 93 9.72 -1.92 9.07
C PRO A 93 8.65 -1.49 8.07
N THR A 94 7.84 -0.48 8.43
CA THR A 94 6.71 -0.01 7.61
C THR A 94 6.90 1.46 7.25
N VAL A 95 6.87 1.75 5.95
CA VAL A 95 7.00 3.09 5.37
C VAL A 95 5.64 3.56 4.87
N PHE A 96 5.24 4.77 5.26
CA PHE A 96 4.08 5.45 4.74
C PHE A 96 4.46 6.45 3.65
N LEU A 97 4.01 6.21 2.43
CA LEU A 97 4.09 7.19 1.36
C LEU A 97 2.82 8.05 1.36
N TRP A 98 2.95 9.28 1.85
CA TRP A 98 1.86 10.24 1.89
C TRP A 98 1.93 11.23 0.74
N GLU A 99 0.81 11.82 0.34
CA GLU A 99 0.74 12.79 -0.73
C GLU A 99 -0.48 13.68 -0.56
N ASP A 100 -0.44 14.87 -1.16
CA ASP A 100 -1.61 15.76 -1.23
C ASP A 100 -2.79 15.07 -1.93
N THR A 101 -3.97 15.25 -1.36
CA THR A 101 -5.21 14.59 -1.83
C THR A 101 -5.54 14.94 -3.29
N ASN A 102 -5.26 16.18 -3.71
CA ASN A 102 -5.49 16.59 -5.11
C ASN A 102 -4.54 15.87 -6.07
N VAL A 103 -3.29 15.66 -5.65
CA VAL A 103 -2.30 14.92 -6.43
C VAL A 103 -2.72 13.47 -6.56
N LEU A 104 -3.09 12.81 -5.45
CA LEU A 104 -3.59 11.43 -5.43
C LEU A 104 -4.81 11.27 -6.32
N PHE A 105 -5.78 12.20 -6.22
CA PHE A 105 -6.99 12.15 -7.00
C PHE A 105 -6.72 12.29 -8.52
N ARG A 106 -5.79 13.16 -8.91
CA ARG A 106 -5.37 13.31 -10.32
C ARG A 106 -4.66 12.07 -10.85
N ARG A 107 -3.72 11.49 -10.06
CA ARG A 107 -2.95 10.29 -10.45
C ARG A 107 -3.81 9.03 -10.58
N THR A 108 -4.97 9.00 -9.96
CA THR A 108 -5.86 7.83 -9.94
C THR A 108 -6.99 7.91 -10.96
N ARG A 109 -6.97 8.84 -11.90
CA ARG A 109 -7.96 8.91 -12.99
C ARG A 109 -7.83 7.69 -13.90
N GLY A 110 -9.00 7.17 -14.34
CA GLY A 110 -9.07 6.12 -15.33
C GLY A 110 -9.92 4.92 -14.93
N PRO A 111 -10.30 4.07 -15.90
CA PRO A 111 -11.23 2.94 -15.69
C PRO A 111 -10.64 1.81 -14.83
N ALA A 112 -9.32 1.73 -14.72
CA ALA A 112 -8.64 0.68 -13.95
C ALA A 112 -8.75 0.84 -12.41
N ARG A 113 -9.43 1.88 -11.92
CA ARG A 113 -9.52 2.17 -10.48
C ARG A 113 -10.95 2.47 -10.02
N PRO A 114 -11.87 1.49 -10.10
CA PRO A 114 -13.28 1.68 -9.74
C PRO A 114 -13.48 2.07 -8.27
N LEU A 115 -12.59 1.65 -7.36
CA LEU A 115 -12.65 1.98 -5.93
C LEU A 115 -12.30 3.44 -5.61
N ARG A 116 -11.78 4.19 -6.59
CA ARG A 116 -11.55 5.63 -6.45
C ARG A 116 -12.86 6.40 -6.22
N GLY A 117 -13.94 5.96 -6.88
CA GLY A 117 -15.15 6.74 -6.98
C GLY A 117 -15.03 7.90 -7.98
N THR A 118 -16.11 8.62 -8.22
CA THR A 118 -16.19 9.74 -9.17
C THR A 118 -16.05 11.11 -8.50
N ASN A 119 -16.30 11.20 -7.21
CA ASN A 119 -16.39 12.42 -6.42
C ASN A 119 -15.11 12.65 -5.61
N PHE A 120 -14.54 13.86 -5.71
CA PHE A 120 -13.35 14.27 -4.98
C PHE A 120 -13.58 14.33 -3.46
N GLU A 121 -14.73 14.81 -3.02
CA GLU A 121 -15.04 14.95 -1.59
C GLU A 121 -15.06 13.58 -0.90
N ASP A 122 -15.69 12.58 -1.51
CA ASP A 122 -15.70 11.20 -0.99
C ASP A 122 -14.31 10.58 -0.98
N PHE A 123 -13.49 10.86 -2.00
CA PHE A 123 -12.12 10.40 -2.06
C PHE A 123 -11.28 11.03 -0.94
N ALA A 124 -11.40 12.34 -0.75
CA ALA A 124 -10.70 13.11 0.28
C ALA A 124 -11.13 12.67 1.69
N ARG A 125 -12.41 12.49 1.93
CA ARG A 125 -12.95 11.99 3.20
C ARG A 125 -12.37 10.63 3.54
N ARG A 126 -12.41 9.66 2.63
CA ARG A 126 -11.86 8.32 2.85
C ARG A 126 -10.35 8.34 3.11
N TYR A 127 -9.60 9.24 2.48
CA TYR A 127 -8.19 9.39 2.77
C TYR A 127 -7.99 9.98 4.18
N ALA A 128 -8.72 11.02 4.54
CA ALA A 128 -8.65 11.64 5.85
C ALA A 128 -9.00 10.64 6.97
N GLU A 129 -10.03 9.80 6.79
CA GLU A 129 -10.41 8.73 7.73
C GLU A 129 -9.30 7.68 7.91
N ARG A 130 -8.51 7.39 6.88
CA ARG A 130 -7.44 6.39 6.92
C ARG A 130 -6.09 6.97 7.35
N LEU A 131 -5.90 8.26 7.26
CA LEU A 131 -4.63 8.91 7.58
C LEU A 131 -4.11 8.58 8.98
N PRO A 132 -4.92 8.61 10.06
CA PRO A 132 -4.46 8.19 11.39
C PRO A 132 -3.95 6.75 11.44
N TYR A 133 -4.55 5.85 10.66
CA TYR A 133 -4.16 4.44 10.63
C TYR A 133 -2.86 4.21 9.89
N TYR A 134 -2.58 4.98 8.83
CA TYR A 134 -1.26 4.96 8.19
C TYR A 134 -0.17 5.46 9.14
N LEU A 135 -0.47 6.55 9.87
CA LEU A 135 0.47 7.12 10.85
C LEU A 135 0.72 6.17 12.02
N GLU A 136 -0.29 5.43 12.46
CA GLU A 136 -0.18 4.43 13.54
C GLU A 136 0.86 3.34 13.23
N VAL A 137 0.94 2.89 12.00
CA VAL A 137 1.80 1.76 11.62
C VAL A 137 3.16 2.17 11.05
N ALA A 138 3.33 3.42 10.67
CA ALA A 138 4.50 3.90 9.96
C ALA A 138 5.67 4.20 10.91
N ALA A 139 6.80 3.54 10.68
CA ALA A 139 8.07 3.90 11.30
C ALA A 139 8.82 5.00 10.52
N LEU A 140 8.53 5.15 9.22
CA LEU A 140 9.03 6.22 8.36
C LEU A 140 7.90 6.79 7.53
N GLN A 141 7.88 8.12 7.35
CA GLN A 141 6.90 8.84 6.53
C GLN A 141 7.62 9.66 5.47
N LEU A 142 7.28 9.46 4.20
CA LEU A 142 7.90 10.17 3.08
C LEU A 142 6.84 10.74 2.13
N ASN A 143 7.13 11.93 1.59
CA ASN A 143 6.38 12.50 0.49
C ASN A 143 7.14 12.27 -0.82
N PRO A 144 6.59 11.50 -1.77
CA PRO A 144 7.22 11.26 -3.06
C PRO A 144 6.94 12.34 -4.10
N ASN A 145 6.22 13.43 -3.73
CA ASN A 145 5.85 14.46 -4.71
C ASN A 145 7.06 15.14 -5.32
N ASP A 146 7.02 15.31 -6.65
CA ASP A 146 8.07 15.96 -7.43
C ASP A 146 9.49 15.37 -7.24
N ARG A 147 9.57 14.17 -6.73
CA ARG A 147 10.82 13.44 -6.53
C ARG A 147 10.91 12.21 -7.45
N PRO A 148 12.09 11.93 -8.03
CA PRO A 148 12.32 10.67 -8.73
C PRO A 148 12.10 9.48 -7.74
N PRO A 149 11.49 8.37 -8.20
CA PRO A 149 11.31 7.19 -7.34
C PRO A 149 12.60 6.70 -6.68
N ARG A 150 13.74 6.85 -7.38
CA ARG A 150 15.07 6.52 -6.86
C ARG A 150 15.42 7.32 -5.61
N SER A 151 15.23 8.64 -5.65
CA SER A 151 15.51 9.51 -4.50
C SER A 151 14.66 9.17 -3.26
N VAL A 152 13.40 8.75 -3.48
CA VAL A 152 12.54 8.28 -2.37
C VAL A 152 13.00 6.92 -1.86
N ALA A 153 13.46 6.06 -2.75
CA ALA A 153 14.03 4.77 -2.37
C ALA A 153 15.34 4.93 -1.58
N ASP A 154 16.21 5.87 -1.97
CA ASP A 154 17.45 6.17 -1.25
C ASP A 154 17.17 6.56 0.22
N ASP A 155 16.19 7.45 0.49
CA ASP A 155 15.79 7.78 1.87
C ASP A 155 15.30 6.54 2.67
N ILE A 156 14.63 5.60 2.00
CA ILE A 156 14.17 4.35 2.64
C ILE A 156 15.36 3.46 2.98
N LEU A 157 16.34 3.37 2.08
CA LEU A 157 17.54 2.55 2.25
C LEU A 157 18.41 3.11 3.38
N ASP A 158 18.63 4.43 3.41
CA ASP A 158 19.37 5.12 4.47
C ASP A 158 18.72 4.85 5.83
N TRP A 159 17.39 5.01 5.91
CA TRP A 159 16.66 4.70 7.13
C TRP A 159 16.76 3.23 7.56
N LEU A 160 16.71 2.27 6.63
CA LEU A 160 16.86 0.84 6.93
C LEU A 160 18.25 0.49 7.44
N HIS A 161 19.29 1.19 6.96
CA HIS A 161 20.67 1.01 7.39
C HIS A 161 21.01 1.76 8.66
N GLY A 162 20.14 2.65 9.13
CA GLY A 162 20.33 3.48 10.33
C GLY A 162 21.25 4.68 10.10
N GLU A 163 21.30 5.18 8.86
CA GLU A 163 22.09 6.34 8.43
C GLU A 163 21.28 7.65 8.49
#